data_481ee3fa1ebe6aa60de21c87915220c8
#
_entry.id   481ee3fa1ebe6aa60de21c87915220c8
#
_cell.length_a   1.000
_cell.length_b   1.000
_cell.length_c   1.000
_cell.angle_alpha   90.00
_cell.angle_beta   90.00
_cell.angle_gamma   90.00
#
_symmetry.space_group_name_H-M   'P 1'
#
loop_
_entity.id
_entity.type
_entity.pdbx_description
1 polymer ?
#
loop_
_entity_poly.entity_id
_entity_poly.type
_entity_poly.pdbx_seq_one_letter_code
_entity_poly.pdbx_strand_id
1 'polypeptide(L)'
;MLELERIANHLQDWGAICNDASFAYPHARCGLLREALLRANAIAFGHRLMMDAVIPGGVAVDIAAEGAQAIRGVLDAIAQDLPGLVRIYETHASLQDRVVGTGVLRAELAARFAAGGVVGRASGRAFDARHALPHAPYDELGITPIAIPEGDVDARARIRIAEIGTSMALVRRLLGRLEPGPIHAPLPQRGGEGIAAVEGFRGEILTWMSLDDGGLIRAVFPRDPSWLQWPLLEAAVEGNIVADFPLCNKSFNCSYSGVDL
;
A
#
# COMPACT_ATOMS: atom_id res chain seq x y z
N MET A 1 -5.28 10.45 -1.98
CA MET A 1 -4.05 10.04 -2.70
C MET A 1 -3.49 8.74 -2.14
N LEU A 2 -3.13 8.63 -0.88
CA LEU A 2 -2.53 7.42 -0.26
C LEU A 2 -3.34 6.13 -0.53
N GLU A 3 -4.68 6.16 -0.42
CA GLU A 3 -5.52 4.98 -0.67
C GLU A 3 -5.61 4.63 -2.17
N LEU A 4 -5.56 5.60 -3.08
CA LEU A 4 -5.49 5.34 -4.52
C LEU A 4 -4.15 4.69 -4.92
N GLU A 5 -3.06 5.15 -4.33
CA GLU A 5 -1.74 4.53 -4.48
C GLU A 5 -1.74 3.09 -3.98
N ARG A 6 -2.34 2.83 -2.80
CA ARG A 6 -2.48 1.48 -2.24
C ARG A 6 -3.25 0.55 -3.17
N ILE A 7 -4.42 0.98 -3.68
CA ILE A 7 -5.21 0.20 -4.64
C ILE A 7 -4.38 -0.15 -5.88
N ALA A 8 -3.69 0.86 -6.46
CA ALA A 8 -2.88 0.68 -7.67
C ALA A 8 -1.75 -0.34 -7.47
N ASN A 9 -1.04 -0.24 -6.33
CA ASN A 9 0.07 -1.14 -6.03
C ASN A 9 -0.42 -2.54 -5.65
N HIS A 10 -1.50 -2.66 -4.87
CA HIS A 10 -2.04 -3.97 -4.50
C HIS A 10 -2.60 -4.75 -5.70
N LEU A 11 -3.25 -4.07 -6.65
CA LEU A 11 -3.64 -4.69 -7.92
C LEU A 11 -2.42 -5.22 -8.68
N GLN A 12 -1.37 -4.40 -8.80
CA GLN A 12 -0.13 -4.79 -9.48
C GLN A 12 0.55 -5.97 -8.80
N ASP A 13 0.68 -5.91 -7.48
CA ASP A 13 1.40 -6.91 -6.69
C ASP A 13 0.68 -8.26 -6.68
N TRP A 14 -0.64 -8.24 -6.47
CA TRP A 14 -1.45 -9.47 -6.53
C TRP A 14 -1.40 -10.11 -7.90
N GLY A 15 -1.56 -9.32 -8.97
CA GLY A 15 -1.42 -9.81 -10.33
C GLY A 15 -0.01 -10.39 -10.60
N ALA A 16 1.03 -9.74 -10.10
CA ALA A 16 2.41 -10.19 -10.26
C ALA A 16 2.70 -11.49 -9.48
N ILE A 17 2.14 -11.67 -8.28
CA ILE A 17 2.21 -12.94 -7.54
C ILE A 17 1.61 -14.08 -8.39
N CYS A 18 0.44 -13.86 -8.99
CA CYS A 18 -0.17 -14.86 -9.88
C CYS A 18 0.72 -15.18 -11.09
N ASN A 19 1.33 -14.15 -11.69
CA ASN A 19 2.24 -14.32 -12.83
C ASN A 19 3.49 -15.14 -12.46
N ASP A 20 4.08 -14.87 -11.31
CA ASP A 20 5.26 -15.60 -10.83
C ASP A 20 4.94 -17.06 -10.44
N ALA A 21 3.66 -17.32 -10.14
CA ALA A 21 3.11 -18.67 -10.02
C ALA A 21 2.66 -19.28 -11.39
N SER A 22 3.14 -18.71 -12.50
CA SER A 22 2.84 -19.13 -13.89
C SER A 22 1.40 -18.97 -14.33
N PHE A 23 0.65 -18.01 -13.75
CA PHE A 23 -0.73 -17.72 -14.13
C PHE A 23 -0.92 -16.24 -14.51
N ALA A 24 -0.64 -15.90 -15.78
CA ALA A 24 -0.58 -14.52 -16.28
C ALA A 24 -1.94 -13.81 -16.40
N TYR A 25 -3.08 -14.52 -16.44
CA TYR A 25 -4.40 -13.92 -16.66
C TYR A 25 -4.77 -12.85 -15.60
N PRO A 26 -4.66 -13.14 -14.28
CA PRO A 26 -4.93 -12.12 -13.28
C PRO A 26 -3.99 -10.92 -13.40
N HIS A 27 -2.72 -11.13 -13.76
CA HIS A 27 -1.76 -10.05 -13.95
C HIS A 27 -2.20 -9.09 -15.07
N ALA A 28 -2.60 -9.63 -16.21
CA ALA A 28 -3.10 -8.81 -17.33
C ALA A 28 -4.36 -8.01 -16.93
N ARG A 29 -5.33 -8.64 -16.24
CA ARG A 29 -6.57 -7.98 -15.81
C ARG A 29 -6.29 -6.90 -14.74
N CYS A 30 -5.52 -7.21 -13.72
CA CYS A 30 -5.11 -6.25 -12.70
C CYS A 30 -4.33 -5.07 -13.31
N GLY A 31 -3.49 -5.33 -14.32
CA GLY A 31 -2.76 -4.30 -15.07
C GLY A 31 -3.70 -3.32 -15.78
N LEU A 32 -4.77 -3.80 -16.41
CA LEU A 32 -5.79 -2.96 -17.04
C LEU A 32 -6.54 -2.08 -16.01
N LEU A 33 -6.95 -2.66 -14.88
CA LEU A 33 -7.62 -1.92 -13.80
C LEU A 33 -6.70 -0.88 -13.19
N ARG A 34 -5.44 -1.25 -12.93
CA ARG A 34 -4.41 -0.32 -12.45
C ARG A 34 -4.19 0.84 -13.43
N GLU A 35 -4.05 0.55 -14.72
CA GLU A 35 -3.85 1.61 -15.72
C GLU A 35 -5.05 2.57 -15.79
N ALA A 36 -6.27 2.06 -15.70
CA ALA A 36 -7.47 2.89 -15.63
C ALA A 36 -7.44 3.81 -14.40
N LEU A 37 -7.01 3.29 -13.24
CA LEU A 37 -6.85 4.08 -12.01
C LEU A 37 -5.78 5.17 -12.16
N LEU A 38 -4.63 4.85 -12.76
CA LEU A 38 -3.56 5.83 -13.00
C LEU A 38 -4.00 6.95 -13.96
N ARG A 39 -4.85 6.66 -14.93
CA ARG A 39 -5.46 7.68 -15.82
C ARG A 39 -6.45 8.55 -15.05
N ALA A 40 -7.28 7.98 -14.17
CA ALA A 40 -8.17 8.76 -13.31
C ALA A 40 -7.37 9.66 -12.35
N ASN A 41 -6.25 9.18 -11.81
CA ASN A 41 -5.34 10.00 -11.02
C ASN A 41 -4.76 11.17 -11.82
N ALA A 42 -4.38 10.96 -13.09
CA ALA A 42 -3.88 12.03 -13.96
C ALA A 42 -4.94 13.13 -14.19
N ILE A 43 -6.21 12.74 -14.36
CA ILE A 43 -7.33 13.69 -14.48
C ILE A 43 -7.54 14.46 -13.16
N ALA A 44 -7.49 13.77 -12.01
CA ALA A 44 -7.80 14.36 -10.73
C ALA A 44 -6.66 15.21 -10.13
N PHE A 45 -5.41 14.85 -10.39
CA PHE A 45 -4.23 15.42 -9.72
C PHE A 45 -3.16 15.96 -10.69
N GLY A 46 -3.39 15.91 -12.00
CA GLY A 46 -2.45 16.37 -13.02
C GLY A 46 -1.28 15.41 -13.29
N HIS A 47 -1.09 14.38 -12.47
CA HIS A 47 -0.03 13.39 -12.63
C HIS A 47 -0.51 11.98 -12.26
N ARG A 48 -0.21 10.98 -13.11
CA ARG A 48 -0.69 9.59 -12.94
C ARG A 48 -0.26 8.92 -11.61
N LEU A 49 0.90 9.29 -11.09
CA LEU A 49 1.42 8.82 -9.79
C LEU A 49 1.24 9.86 -8.67
N MET A 50 0.48 10.94 -8.95
CA MET A 50 0.19 12.02 -7.99
C MET A 50 1.46 12.67 -7.39
N MET A 51 2.54 12.71 -8.19
CA MET A 51 3.80 13.35 -7.79
C MET A 51 3.56 14.85 -7.60
N ASP A 52 4.23 15.42 -6.60
CA ASP A 52 4.16 16.83 -6.22
C ASP A 52 2.75 17.35 -5.88
N ALA A 53 1.77 16.45 -5.70
CA ALA A 53 0.40 16.81 -5.33
C ALA A 53 0.26 17.13 -3.84
N VAL A 54 1.10 16.53 -2.97
CA VAL A 54 1.22 16.88 -1.55
C VAL A 54 2.43 17.78 -1.39
N ILE A 55 2.22 18.95 -0.80
CA ILE A 55 3.26 19.96 -0.57
C ILE A 55 3.29 20.39 0.91
N PRO A 56 4.37 20.94 1.40
CA PRO A 56 4.40 21.51 2.74
C PRO A 56 3.28 22.54 2.93
N GLY A 57 2.45 22.34 3.94
CA GLY A 57 1.30 23.19 4.22
C GLY A 57 -0.02 22.80 3.56
N GLY A 58 -0.06 21.74 2.72
CA GLY A 58 -1.30 21.29 2.12
C GLY A 58 -1.14 20.48 0.83
N VAL A 59 -1.90 20.86 -0.20
CA VAL A 59 -1.84 20.22 -1.50
C VAL A 59 -1.72 21.27 -2.63
N ALA A 60 -1.05 20.87 -3.72
CA ALA A 60 -0.85 21.73 -4.88
C ALA A 60 -2.06 21.79 -5.82
N VAL A 61 -2.95 20.78 -5.74
CA VAL A 61 -4.09 20.63 -6.64
C VAL A 61 -5.34 20.29 -5.85
N ASP A 62 -6.44 20.99 -6.11
CA ASP A 62 -7.77 20.62 -5.63
C ASP A 62 -8.44 19.63 -6.59
N ILE A 63 -9.28 18.76 -6.06
CA ILE A 63 -9.99 17.76 -6.88
C ILE A 63 -11.24 18.41 -7.47
N ALA A 64 -11.23 18.67 -8.78
CA ALA A 64 -12.41 19.13 -9.51
C ALA A 64 -13.47 18.02 -9.63
N ALA A 65 -14.72 18.40 -9.93
CA ALA A 65 -15.83 17.46 -10.09
C ALA A 65 -15.55 16.36 -11.12
N GLU A 66 -14.88 16.69 -12.23
CA GLU A 66 -14.46 15.74 -13.27
C GLU A 66 -13.47 14.70 -12.72
N GLY A 67 -12.46 15.12 -11.96
CA GLY A 67 -11.51 14.23 -11.31
C GLY A 67 -12.16 13.29 -10.29
N ALA A 68 -13.06 13.83 -9.46
CA ALA A 68 -13.82 13.04 -8.51
C ALA A 68 -14.73 12.00 -9.22
N GLN A 69 -15.35 12.37 -10.36
CA GLN A 69 -16.15 11.46 -11.15
C GLN A 69 -15.30 10.38 -11.83
N ALA A 70 -14.14 10.73 -12.39
CA ALA A 70 -13.20 9.78 -12.96
C ALA A 70 -12.74 8.73 -11.94
N ILE A 71 -12.41 9.16 -10.71
CA ILE A 71 -12.06 8.26 -9.61
C ILE A 71 -13.26 7.34 -9.28
N ARG A 72 -14.48 7.87 -9.10
CA ARG A 72 -15.67 7.04 -8.82
C ARG A 72 -15.89 5.98 -9.90
N GLY A 73 -15.82 6.38 -11.18
CA GLY A 73 -16.02 5.47 -12.30
C GLY A 73 -15.01 4.30 -12.33
N VAL A 74 -13.74 4.57 -12.06
CA VAL A 74 -12.75 3.49 -12.01
C VAL A 74 -12.92 2.60 -10.78
N LEU A 75 -13.32 3.13 -9.62
CA LEU A 75 -13.64 2.31 -8.44
C LEU A 75 -14.85 1.39 -8.71
N ASP A 76 -15.83 1.83 -9.49
CA ASP A 76 -16.97 1.01 -9.88
C ASP A 76 -16.55 -0.11 -10.84
N ALA A 77 -15.65 0.18 -11.79
CA ALA A 77 -15.08 -0.84 -12.68
C ALA A 77 -14.27 -1.90 -11.89
N ILE A 78 -13.45 -1.48 -10.93
CA ILE A 78 -12.73 -2.40 -10.05
C ILE A 78 -13.71 -3.24 -9.23
N ALA A 79 -14.75 -2.63 -8.64
CA ALA A 79 -15.76 -3.34 -7.85
C ALA A 79 -16.52 -4.40 -8.67
N GLN A 80 -16.71 -4.17 -9.95
CA GLN A 80 -17.35 -5.11 -10.87
C GLN A 80 -16.46 -6.31 -11.21
N ASP A 81 -15.18 -6.07 -11.49
CA ASP A 81 -14.24 -7.10 -11.96
C ASP A 81 -13.62 -7.93 -10.82
N LEU A 82 -13.33 -7.28 -9.69
CA LEU A 82 -12.57 -7.87 -8.58
C LEU A 82 -13.17 -9.19 -8.06
N PRO A 83 -14.49 -9.35 -7.83
CA PRO A 83 -15.05 -10.61 -7.32
C PRO A 83 -14.83 -11.79 -8.27
N GLY A 84 -14.87 -11.54 -9.58
CA GLY A 84 -14.60 -12.56 -10.58
C GLY A 84 -13.14 -13.01 -10.57
N LEU A 85 -12.22 -12.06 -10.45
CA LEU A 85 -10.78 -12.33 -10.36
C LEU A 85 -10.43 -13.09 -9.06
N VAL A 86 -11.03 -12.70 -7.94
CA VAL A 86 -10.84 -13.38 -6.64
C VAL A 86 -11.34 -14.83 -6.73
N ARG A 87 -12.50 -15.07 -7.32
CA ARG A 87 -13.01 -16.42 -7.52
C ARG A 87 -12.05 -17.28 -8.36
N ILE A 88 -11.52 -16.72 -9.46
CA ILE A 88 -10.54 -17.42 -10.30
C ILE A 88 -9.27 -17.73 -9.47
N TYR A 89 -8.78 -16.78 -8.69
CA TYR A 89 -7.62 -16.97 -7.80
C TYR A 89 -7.87 -18.13 -6.82
N GLU A 90 -9.00 -18.14 -6.13
CA GLU A 90 -9.33 -19.11 -5.09
C GLU A 90 -9.61 -20.53 -5.64
N THR A 91 -10.12 -20.62 -6.87
CA THR A 91 -10.52 -21.92 -7.47
C THR A 91 -9.49 -22.52 -8.41
N HIS A 92 -8.42 -21.80 -8.75
CA HIS A 92 -7.38 -22.31 -9.64
C HIS A 92 -6.41 -23.22 -8.88
N ALA A 93 -6.63 -24.53 -8.92
CA ALA A 93 -5.92 -25.52 -8.11
C ALA A 93 -4.40 -25.43 -8.22
N SER A 94 -3.84 -25.30 -9.44
CA SER A 94 -2.39 -25.20 -9.65
C SER A 94 -1.79 -23.91 -9.06
N LEU A 95 -2.56 -22.80 -9.03
CA LEU A 95 -2.13 -21.57 -8.40
C LEU A 95 -2.13 -21.72 -6.87
N GLN A 96 -3.20 -22.26 -6.31
CA GLN A 96 -3.32 -22.49 -4.87
C GLN A 96 -2.23 -23.44 -4.35
N ASP A 97 -1.89 -24.48 -5.11
CA ASP A 97 -0.78 -25.40 -4.81
C ASP A 97 0.58 -24.70 -4.74
N ARG A 98 0.76 -23.60 -5.49
CA ARG A 98 1.99 -22.82 -5.51
C ARG A 98 2.07 -21.75 -4.42
N VAL A 99 0.93 -21.20 -3.96
CA VAL A 99 0.92 -20.04 -3.03
C VAL A 99 0.66 -20.43 -1.59
N VAL A 100 -0.14 -21.48 -1.34
CA VAL A 100 -0.47 -21.94 0.01
C VAL A 100 0.71 -22.70 0.61
N GLY A 101 1.12 -22.32 1.81
CA GLY A 101 2.26 -22.91 2.51
C GLY A 101 3.63 -22.55 1.96
N THR A 102 3.73 -21.71 0.93
CA THR A 102 4.99 -21.26 0.34
C THR A 102 5.47 -19.96 1.01
N GLY A 103 6.75 -19.89 1.34
CA GLY A 103 7.38 -18.70 1.89
C GLY A 103 6.78 -18.26 3.23
N VAL A 104 6.61 -19.18 4.16
CA VAL A 104 5.96 -18.94 5.45
C VAL A 104 6.86 -18.10 6.37
N LEU A 105 6.38 -16.93 6.75
CA LEU A 105 6.96 -16.10 7.80
C LEU A 105 6.26 -16.40 9.12
N ARG A 106 7.01 -16.93 10.10
CA ARG A 106 6.47 -17.24 11.44
C ARG A 106 6.09 -15.98 12.20
N ALA A 107 4.96 -16.02 12.90
CA ALA A 107 4.40 -14.90 13.67
C ALA A 107 5.38 -14.33 14.71
N GLU A 108 6.15 -15.20 15.40
CA GLU A 108 7.12 -14.79 16.40
C GLU A 108 8.24 -13.94 15.78
N LEU A 109 8.70 -14.31 14.58
CA LEU A 109 9.74 -13.58 13.88
C LEU A 109 9.19 -12.25 13.34
N ALA A 110 7.99 -12.25 12.78
CA ALA A 110 7.30 -11.03 12.36
C ALA A 110 7.11 -10.04 13.53
N ALA A 111 6.74 -10.54 14.71
CA ALA A 111 6.61 -9.74 15.93
C ALA A 111 7.96 -9.19 16.41
N ARG A 112 9.01 -10.03 16.43
CA ARG A 112 10.37 -9.65 16.88
C ARG A 112 10.97 -8.52 16.03
N PHE A 113 10.73 -8.53 14.71
CA PHE A 113 11.17 -7.49 13.79
C PHE A 113 10.17 -6.33 13.66
N ALA A 114 9.08 -6.35 14.43
CA ALA A 114 8.00 -5.37 14.33
C ALA A 114 7.49 -5.20 12.88
N ALA A 115 7.41 -6.31 12.13
CA ALA A 115 6.99 -6.26 10.73
C ALA A 115 5.64 -5.56 10.57
N GLY A 116 5.60 -4.50 9.78
CA GLY A 116 4.39 -3.77 9.43
C GLY A 116 3.85 -4.17 8.06
N GLY A 117 2.83 -3.45 7.62
CA GLY A 117 2.26 -3.59 6.31
C GLY A 117 1.68 -4.97 6.02
N VAL A 118 1.62 -5.32 4.75
CA VAL A 118 1.11 -6.61 4.26
C VAL A 118 1.85 -7.79 4.89
N VAL A 119 3.16 -7.69 5.03
CA VAL A 119 4.01 -8.76 5.58
C VAL A 119 3.65 -9.07 7.04
N GLY A 120 3.54 -8.04 7.87
CA GLY A 120 3.16 -8.19 9.27
C GLY A 120 1.73 -8.70 9.43
N ARG A 121 0.79 -8.11 8.68
CA ARG A 121 -0.63 -8.50 8.75
C ARG A 121 -0.89 -9.91 8.25
N ALA A 122 -0.16 -10.35 7.24
CA ALA A 122 -0.22 -11.72 6.74
C ALA A 122 0.42 -12.75 7.69
N SER A 123 1.14 -12.30 8.71
CA SER A 123 1.76 -13.13 9.74
C SER A 123 1.12 -12.92 11.13
N GLY A 124 -0.14 -12.47 11.16
CA GLY A 124 -0.94 -12.33 12.37
C GLY A 124 -0.75 -11.02 13.15
N ARG A 125 0.14 -10.11 12.73
CA ARG A 125 0.37 -8.83 13.42
C ARG A 125 -0.60 -7.75 12.92
N ALA A 126 -1.68 -7.50 13.65
CA ALA A 126 -2.73 -6.52 13.31
C ALA A 126 -2.26 -5.06 13.56
N PHE A 127 -1.13 -4.65 12.96
CA PHE A 127 -0.64 -3.28 13.03
C PHE A 127 -0.90 -2.54 11.72
N ASP A 128 -1.42 -1.32 11.83
CA ASP A 128 -1.65 -0.39 10.73
C ASP A 128 -1.52 1.03 11.29
N ALA A 129 -0.63 1.84 10.73
CA ALA A 129 -0.38 3.18 11.24
C ALA A 129 -1.60 4.10 11.12
N ARG A 130 -2.51 3.84 10.15
CA ARG A 130 -3.77 4.57 10.03
C ARG A 130 -4.73 4.34 11.21
N HIS A 131 -4.55 3.21 11.93
CA HIS A 131 -5.31 2.86 13.13
C HIS A 131 -4.55 3.16 14.43
N ALA A 132 -3.27 2.79 14.49
CA ALA A 132 -2.46 2.88 15.70
C ALA A 132 -1.93 4.29 15.98
N LEU A 133 -1.71 5.08 14.92
CA LEU A 133 -1.19 6.45 14.95
C LEU A 133 -2.08 7.35 14.08
N PRO A 134 -3.38 7.41 14.35
CA PRO A 134 -4.32 8.08 13.46
C PRO A 134 -4.07 9.57 13.39
N HIS A 135 -4.19 10.10 12.18
CA HIS A 135 -4.22 11.54 11.90
C HIS A 135 -5.44 11.84 11.04
N ALA A 136 -5.85 13.09 11.01
CA ALA A 136 -6.99 13.49 10.18
C ALA A 136 -6.75 13.17 8.69
N PRO A 137 -7.74 12.58 8.00
CA PRO A 137 -9.07 12.22 8.46
C PRO A 137 -9.23 10.77 8.97
N TYR A 138 -8.14 10.01 9.11
CA TYR A 138 -8.18 8.57 9.47
C TYR A 138 -8.72 8.30 10.88
N ASP A 139 -8.52 9.24 11.81
CA ASP A 139 -9.11 9.22 13.16
C ASP A 139 -10.64 9.10 13.17
N GLU A 140 -11.30 9.66 12.16
CA GLU A 140 -12.75 9.62 11.99
C GLU A 140 -13.26 8.48 11.10
N LEU A 141 -12.37 7.79 10.38
CA LEU A 141 -12.76 6.79 9.40
C LEU A 141 -12.93 5.38 9.97
N GLY A 142 -12.47 5.14 11.20
CA GLY A 142 -12.70 3.88 11.90
C GLY A 142 -12.09 2.67 11.19
N ILE A 143 -10.81 2.75 10.83
CA ILE A 143 -10.09 1.65 10.16
C ILE A 143 -9.85 0.53 11.16
N THR A 144 -10.20 -0.69 10.77
CA THR A 144 -9.86 -1.92 11.52
C THR A 144 -8.83 -2.70 10.71
N PRO A 145 -7.61 -2.91 11.22
CA PRO A 145 -6.61 -3.71 10.54
C PRO A 145 -7.07 -5.16 10.37
N ILE A 146 -6.85 -5.68 9.16
CA ILE A 146 -7.10 -7.09 8.85
C ILE A 146 -5.80 -7.84 9.11
N ALA A 147 -5.85 -8.99 9.78
CA ALA A 147 -4.70 -9.87 9.97
C ALA A 147 -5.06 -11.32 9.66
N ILE A 148 -4.11 -12.03 9.05
CA ILE A 148 -4.18 -13.45 8.66
C ILE A 148 -2.94 -14.11 9.26
N PRO A 149 -3.04 -15.24 10.00
CA PRO A 149 -1.91 -15.77 10.75
C PRO A 149 -0.99 -16.71 9.96
N GLU A 150 -1.38 -17.15 8.76
CA GLU A 150 -0.71 -18.23 8.01
C GLU A 150 0.72 -17.85 7.56
N GLY A 151 1.00 -16.59 7.29
CA GLY A 151 2.32 -16.07 7.01
C GLY A 151 2.89 -16.42 5.64
N ASP A 152 2.14 -17.09 4.78
CA ASP A 152 2.57 -17.57 3.46
C ASP A 152 2.29 -16.56 2.32
N VAL A 153 2.59 -16.95 1.09
CA VAL A 153 2.32 -16.15 -0.10
C VAL A 153 0.82 -15.90 -0.26
N ASP A 154 -0.04 -16.90 -0.01
CA ASP A 154 -1.49 -16.77 -0.10
C ASP A 154 -2.02 -15.74 0.91
N ALA A 155 -1.57 -15.81 2.16
CA ALA A 155 -1.95 -14.83 3.18
C ALA A 155 -1.57 -13.40 2.76
N ARG A 156 -0.37 -13.18 2.21
CA ARG A 156 0.06 -11.86 1.71
C ARG A 156 -0.76 -11.40 0.50
N ALA A 157 -1.19 -12.31 -0.38
CA ALA A 157 -2.10 -12.00 -1.48
C ALA A 157 -3.50 -11.62 -0.98
N ARG A 158 -4.07 -12.38 -0.02
CA ARG A 158 -5.39 -12.13 0.57
C ARG A 158 -5.45 -10.81 1.34
N ILE A 159 -4.40 -10.43 2.06
CA ILE A 159 -4.32 -9.10 2.70
C ILE A 159 -4.43 -7.99 1.64
N ARG A 160 -3.70 -8.09 0.51
CA ARG A 160 -3.80 -7.10 -0.57
C ARG A 160 -5.19 -7.01 -1.16
N ILE A 161 -5.84 -8.15 -1.42
CA ILE A 161 -7.21 -8.19 -1.93
C ILE A 161 -8.18 -7.49 -0.95
N ALA A 162 -8.07 -7.78 0.32
CA ALA A 162 -8.92 -7.18 1.35
C ALA A 162 -8.67 -5.67 1.49
N GLU A 163 -7.42 -5.24 1.42
CA GLU A 163 -7.04 -3.82 1.48
C GLU A 163 -7.49 -3.03 0.24
N ILE A 164 -7.55 -3.64 -0.95
CA ILE A 164 -8.17 -3.01 -2.12
C ILE A 164 -9.62 -2.62 -1.78
N GLY A 165 -10.41 -3.55 -1.22
CA GLY A 165 -11.80 -3.30 -0.84
C GLY A 165 -11.93 -2.20 0.22
N THR A 166 -11.12 -2.26 1.27
CA THR A 166 -11.09 -1.26 2.33
C THR A 166 -10.73 0.13 1.79
N SER A 167 -9.67 0.22 0.99
CA SER A 167 -9.22 1.48 0.40
C SER A 167 -10.25 2.08 -0.56
N MET A 168 -10.95 1.26 -1.35
CA MET A 168 -12.05 1.71 -2.20
C MET A 168 -13.19 2.33 -1.39
N ALA A 169 -13.56 1.70 -0.27
CA ALA A 169 -14.59 2.24 0.63
C ALA A 169 -14.14 3.57 1.25
N LEU A 170 -12.88 3.66 1.68
CA LEU A 170 -12.30 4.89 2.23
C LEU A 170 -12.28 6.03 1.21
N VAL A 171 -11.84 5.76 -0.03
CA VAL A 171 -11.83 6.78 -1.10
C VAL A 171 -13.25 7.30 -1.38
N ARG A 172 -14.26 6.41 -1.46
CA ARG A 172 -15.65 6.84 -1.66
C ARG A 172 -16.15 7.74 -0.52
N ARG A 173 -15.83 7.40 0.73
CA ARG A 173 -16.18 8.22 1.91
C ARG A 173 -15.48 9.58 1.87
N LEU A 174 -14.19 9.60 1.54
CA LEU A 174 -13.41 10.83 1.44
C LEU A 174 -13.90 11.75 0.32
N LEU A 175 -14.20 11.21 -0.86
CA LEU A 175 -14.79 11.98 -1.97
C LEU A 175 -16.19 12.55 -1.64
N GLY A 176 -16.91 11.96 -0.70
CA GLY A 176 -18.17 12.48 -0.21
C GLY A 176 -18.04 13.56 0.87
N ARG A 177 -16.81 13.78 1.38
CA ARG A 177 -16.51 14.77 2.44
C ARG A 177 -15.68 15.96 1.94
N LEU A 178 -15.42 16.02 0.63
CA LEU A 178 -14.70 17.17 0.06
C LEU A 178 -15.56 18.44 0.21
N GLU A 179 -15.00 19.44 0.88
CA GLU A 179 -15.62 20.75 1.08
C GLU A 179 -14.78 21.82 0.39
N PRO A 180 -15.41 22.83 -0.21
CA PRO A 180 -14.69 23.99 -0.76
C PRO A 180 -13.92 24.72 0.34
N GLY A 181 -12.68 25.09 0.06
CA GLY A 181 -11.89 25.83 1.05
C GLY A 181 -10.44 26.00 0.63
N PRO A 182 -9.62 26.63 1.46
CA PRO A 182 -8.19 26.74 1.20
C PRO A 182 -7.53 25.36 1.20
N ILE A 183 -6.78 25.06 0.15
CA ILE A 183 -6.05 23.78 0.01
C ILE A 183 -4.61 23.84 0.52
N HIS A 184 -4.14 25.02 0.89
CA HIS A 184 -2.78 25.28 1.33
C HIS A 184 -2.76 26.40 2.38
N ALA A 185 -1.94 26.22 3.42
CA ALA A 185 -1.67 27.24 4.42
C ALA A 185 -0.15 27.53 4.44
N PRO A 186 0.25 28.80 4.59
CA PRO A 186 1.68 29.16 4.69
C PRO A 186 2.27 28.54 5.96
N LEU A 187 3.47 27.98 5.84
CA LEU A 187 4.21 27.46 6.99
C LEU A 187 4.97 28.57 7.69
N PRO A 188 5.06 28.57 9.03
CA PRO A 188 5.91 29.48 9.75
C PRO A 188 7.39 29.16 9.47
N GLN A 189 8.17 30.18 9.18
CA GLN A 189 9.64 30.06 9.08
C GLN A 189 10.21 29.96 10.50
N ARG A 190 10.47 28.77 10.96
CA ARG A 190 11.07 28.50 12.29
C ARG A 190 11.82 27.19 12.28
N GLY A 191 12.88 27.11 13.07
CA GLY A 191 13.59 25.88 13.36
C GLY A 191 12.77 24.91 14.22
N GLY A 192 13.19 23.66 14.21
CA GLY A 192 12.60 22.61 15.01
C GLY A 192 12.84 21.21 14.45
N GLU A 193 12.39 20.22 15.19
CA GLU A 193 12.46 18.83 14.79
C GLU A 193 11.07 18.22 14.84
N GLY A 194 10.83 17.25 13.96
CA GLY A 194 9.58 16.51 13.91
C GLY A 194 9.74 15.12 13.36
N ILE A 195 8.80 14.24 13.72
CA ILE A 195 8.69 12.90 13.18
C ILE A 195 7.25 12.70 12.70
N ALA A 196 7.11 12.02 11.56
CA ALA A 196 5.82 11.63 11.01
C ALA A 196 5.82 10.16 10.64
N ALA A 197 4.66 9.50 10.77
CA ALA A 197 4.44 8.13 10.37
C ALA A 197 3.24 8.07 9.43
N VAL A 198 3.40 7.37 8.30
CA VAL A 198 2.35 7.17 7.29
C VAL A 198 2.31 5.70 6.90
N GLU A 199 1.12 5.11 6.83
CA GLU A 199 0.96 3.74 6.34
C GLU A 199 1.02 3.72 4.81
N GLY A 200 2.20 3.45 4.24
CA GLY A 200 2.37 3.15 2.83
C GLY A 200 1.78 1.77 2.44
N PHE A 201 1.74 1.44 1.16
CA PHE A 201 1.23 0.13 0.71
C PHE A 201 2.15 -1.06 1.09
N ARG A 202 3.43 -0.79 1.44
CA ARG A 202 4.37 -1.79 1.98
C ARG A 202 4.37 -1.87 3.50
N GLY A 203 3.86 -0.85 4.19
CA GLY A 203 3.88 -0.71 5.65
C GLY A 203 4.15 0.72 6.08
N GLU A 204 4.43 0.91 7.36
CA GLU A 204 4.66 2.23 7.92
C GLU A 204 5.98 2.83 7.45
N ILE A 205 5.88 4.03 6.89
CA ILE A 205 7.00 4.89 6.53
C ILE A 205 7.18 5.90 7.67
N LEU A 206 8.38 5.99 8.23
CA LEU A 206 8.74 7.03 9.19
C LEU A 206 9.63 8.06 8.53
N THR A 207 9.41 9.32 8.85
CA THR A 207 10.30 10.40 8.42
C THR A 207 10.58 11.29 9.61
N TRP A 208 11.86 11.41 9.99
CA TRP A 208 12.34 12.43 10.90
C TRP A 208 12.95 13.58 10.11
N MET A 209 12.72 14.80 10.55
CA MET A 209 13.25 16.01 9.90
C MET A 209 13.69 17.02 10.95
N SER A 210 14.80 17.72 10.69
CA SER A 210 15.28 18.87 11.44
C SER A 210 15.38 20.08 10.53
N LEU A 211 14.85 21.22 10.99
CA LEU A 211 14.89 22.51 10.31
C LEU A 211 15.78 23.48 11.09
N ASP A 212 16.50 24.35 10.39
CA ASP A 212 17.20 25.48 10.99
C ASP A 212 16.22 26.63 11.34
N ASP A 213 16.74 27.69 11.98
CA ASP A 213 15.93 28.83 12.41
C ASP A 213 15.28 29.59 11.25
N GLY A 214 15.80 29.44 10.03
CA GLY A 214 15.21 29.97 8.80
C GLY A 214 14.13 29.08 8.18
N GLY A 215 13.90 27.90 8.76
CA GLY A 215 12.95 26.91 8.23
C GLY A 215 13.49 26.08 7.07
N LEU A 216 14.81 26.10 6.82
CA LEU A 216 15.46 25.25 5.81
C LEU A 216 15.76 23.87 6.39
N ILE A 217 15.67 22.85 5.53
CA ILE A 217 15.98 21.47 5.91
C ILE A 217 17.47 21.34 6.27
N ARG A 218 17.77 21.05 7.53
CA ARG A 218 19.09 20.77 8.05
C ARG A 218 19.45 19.29 7.91
N ALA A 219 18.48 18.41 8.19
CA ALA A 219 18.62 16.97 8.04
C ALA A 219 17.24 16.32 7.85
N VAL A 220 17.21 15.23 7.09
CA VAL A 220 16.03 14.38 6.93
C VAL A 220 16.47 12.93 6.98
N PHE A 221 15.69 12.10 7.66
CA PHE A 221 15.94 10.68 7.76
C PHE A 221 14.61 9.90 7.53
N PRO A 222 14.38 9.44 6.32
CA PRO A 222 13.27 8.54 6.02
C PRO A 222 13.63 7.09 6.38
N ARG A 223 12.64 6.31 6.81
CA ARG A 223 12.75 4.86 7.01
C ARG A 223 11.68 4.16 6.17
N ASP A 224 12.11 3.39 5.19
CA ASP A 224 11.23 2.52 4.40
C ASP A 224 10.92 1.23 5.19
N PRO A 225 9.69 0.70 5.16
CA PRO A 225 9.35 -0.56 5.82
C PRO A 225 10.17 -1.76 5.32
N SER A 226 10.72 -1.70 4.11
CA SER A 226 11.56 -2.76 3.54
C SER A 226 12.83 -3.02 4.33
N TRP A 227 13.32 -2.06 5.11
CA TRP A 227 14.48 -2.25 6.00
C TRP A 227 14.28 -3.43 6.95
N LEU A 228 13.08 -3.54 7.50
CA LEU A 228 12.73 -4.60 8.44
C LEU A 228 12.24 -5.87 7.72
N GLN A 229 11.82 -5.75 6.46
CA GLN A 229 11.23 -6.86 5.71
C GLN A 229 12.26 -7.70 4.96
N TRP A 230 13.41 -7.15 4.55
CA TRP A 230 14.45 -7.90 3.86
C TRP A 230 14.97 -9.10 4.67
N PRO A 231 15.37 -8.96 5.96
CA PRO A 231 15.78 -10.12 6.76
C PRO A 231 14.66 -11.13 6.97
N LEU A 232 13.41 -10.68 6.96
CA LEU A 232 12.24 -11.55 7.07
C LEU A 232 11.98 -12.35 5.81
N LEU A 233 12.27 -11.77 4.63
CA LEU A 233 12.23 -12.50 3.37
C LEU A 233 13.28 -13.62 3.34
N GLU A 234 14.51 -13.35 3.79
CA GLU A 234 15.56 -14.35 3.91
C GLU A 234 15.09 -15.55 4.75
N ALA A 235 14.48 -15.29 5.90
CA ALA A 235 13.92 -16.34 6.75
C ALA A 235 12.73 -17.08 6.11
N ALA A 236 11.88 -16.38 5.36
CA ALA A 236 10.69 -16.97 4.75
C ALA A 236 11.02 -17.88 3.56
N VAL A 237 12.17 -17.70 2.90
CA VAL A 237 12.57 -18.56 1.77
C VAL A 237 13.24 -19.87 2.23
N GLU A 238 13.64 -19.98 3.48
CA GLU A 238 14.22 -21.21 4.01
C GLU A 238 13.24 -22.40 3.87
N GLY A 239 13.74 -23.54 3.44
CA GLY A 239 12.96 -24.77 3.28
C GLY A 239 12.07 -24.80 2.03
N ASN A 240 12.02 -23.73 1.23
CA ASN A 240 11.32 -23.73 -0.05
C ASN A 240 12.25 -24.19 -1.19
N ILE A 241 11.69 -24.64 -2.31
CA ILE A 241 12.48 -24.95 -3.50
C ILE A 241 12.97 -23.67 -4.17
N VAL A 242 14.08 -23.75 -4.91
CA VAL A 242 14.69 -22.60 -5.61
C VAL A 242 13.70 -21.89 -6.53
N ALA A 243 12.78 -22.63 -7.17
CA ALA A 243 11.75 -22.08 -8.05
C ALA A 243 10.73 -21.20 -7.34
N ASP A 244 10.61 -21.28 -6.01
CA ASP A 244 9.67 -20.48 -5.23
C ASP A 244 10.27 -19.15 -4.75
N PHE A 245 11.59 -18.96 -4.88
CA PHE A 245 12.22 -17.69 -4.48
C PHE A 245 11.63 -16.46 -5.18
N PRO A 246 11.43 -16.41 -6.50
CA PRO A 246 10.78 -15.27 -7.15
C PRO A 246 9.37 -15.00 -6.59
N LEU A 247 8.61 -16.04 -6.34
CA LEU A 247 7.26 -15.96 -5.79
C LEU A 247 7.25 -15.40 -4.36
N CYS A 248 8.14 -15.91 -3.48
CA CYS A 248 8.34 -15.38 -2.14
C CYS A 248 8.72 -13.91 -2.18
N ASN A 249 9.75 -13.56 -2.96
CA ASN A 249 10.25 -12.19 -3.12
C ASN A 249 9.15 -11.25 -3.62
N LYS A 250 8.41 -11.64 -4.66
CA LYS A 250 7.30 -10.85 -5.19
C LYS A 250 6.19 -10.64 -4.15
N SER A 251 5.90 -11.63 -3.32
CA SER A 251 4.86 -11.53 -2.30
C SER A 251 5.20 -10.55 -1.17
N PHE A 252 6.48 -10.41 -0.82
CA PHE A 252 6.96 -9.35 0.10
C PHE A 252 6.93 -7.98 -0.58
N ASN A 253 7.34 -7.91 -1.83
CA ASN A 253 7.44 -6.67 -2.61
C ASN A 253 8.33 -5.61 -1.95
N CYS A 254 9.47 -6.02 -1.35
CA CYS A 254 10.41 -5.09 -0.76
C CYS A 254 10.95 -4.10 -1.81
N SER A 255 11.19 -2.86 -1.38
CA SER A 255 11.86 -1.86 -2.19
C SER A 255 13.36 -2.10 -2.20
N TYR A 256 13.96 -2.20 -3.40
CA TYR A 256 15.42 -2.29 -3.53
C TYR A 256 16.10 -0.96 -3.22
N SER A 257 15.52 0.15 -3.70
CA SER A 257 16.04 1.49 -3.43
C SER A 257 15.69 2.01 -2.03
N GLY A 258 14.62 1.51 -1.41
CA GLY A 258 14.15 1.98 -0.11
C GLY A 258 15.09 1.65 1.06
N VAL A 259 16.09 0.80 0.87
CA VAL A 259 17.12 0.49 1.88
C VAL A 259 18.36 1.37 1.77
N ASP A 260 18.45 2.16 0.70
CA ASP A 260 19.57 3.06 0.41
C ASP A 260 19.27 4.52 0.80
N LEU A 261 18.17 4.76 1.52
CA LEU A 261 17.70 6.07 1.94
C LEU A 261 18.46 6.60 3.17
#